data_1d33044bf0788556508065b651a18592
#
_entry.id   1d33044bf0788556508065b651a18592
#
_cell.length_a   1.000
_cell.length_b   1.000
_cell.length_c   1.000
_cell.angle_alpha   90.00
_cell.angle_beta   90.00
_cell.angle_gamma   90.00
#
_symmetry.space_group_name_H-M   'P 1'
#
loop_
_entity.id
_entity.type
_entity.pdbx_description
1 polymer ?
#
loop_
_entity_poly.entity_id
_entity_poly.type
_entity_poly.pdbx_seq_one_letter_code
_entity_poly.pdbx_strand_id
1 'polypeptide(L)'
;MKTFILIHGSWHSAWNWHKVIPALVQQGHKAIAIDLPGMGRDKTPINEVKMQLTVQKICELIDSIEGKVILVGHSKNGIMISQVAEYRPRKIEKLIYLAAYLVPNGKTQREYSVLDTEGVLKPFVTRHEELNATTLQPDIYKEGLYYDCDNNIIELAKLLLSHEPVESGITPLQLTGENYGSVPRFYIECTQDKAVTPFIQHKMYTEMPCQKVYSMDTSHSPFFSRPDELVNILCEIASA
;
A
#
# COMPACT_ATOMS: atom_id res chain seq x y z
N MET A 1 -20.28 10.56 5.60
CA MET A 1 -19.57 9.43 6.25
C MET A 1 -19.16 8.43 5.18
N LYS A 2 -17.87 8.06 5.07
CA LYS A 2 -17.32 7.04 4.15
C LYS A 2 -16.63 5.95 4.97
N THR A 3 -16.39 4.79 4.36
CA THR A 3 -15.61 3.69 4.95
C THR A 3 -14.30 3.53 4.19
N PHE A 4 -13.19 3.73 4.88
CA PHE A 4 -11.84 3.50 4.36
C PHE A 4 -11.34 2.12 4.73
N ILE A 5 -10.79 1.39 3.76
CA ILE A 5 -10.04 0.16 3.97
C ILE A 5 -8.57 0.47 3.68
N LEU A 6 -7.71 0.30 4.69
CA LEU A 6 -6.32 0.71 4.66
C LEU A 6 -5.43 -0.54 4.58
N ILE A 7 -4.72 -0.67 3.46
CA ILE A 7 -3.84 -1.80 3.16
C ILE A 7 -2.38 -1.34 3.31
N HIS A 8 -1.66 -1.99 4.22
CA HIS A 8 -0.25 -1.70 4.52
C HIS A 8 0.69 -2.08 3.39
N GLY A 9 1.94 -1.58 3.43
CA GLY A 9 3.02 -1.93 2.51
C GLY A 9 3.80 -3.18 2.92
N SER A 10 4.89 -3.49 2.20
CA SER A 10 5.77 -4.62 2.48
C SER A 10 6.31 -4.57 3.90
N TRP A 11 6.53 -5.74 4.49
CA TRP A 11 7.07 -5.98 5.85
C TRP A 11 6.23 -5.41 6.99
N HIS A 12 5.27 -4.52 6.71
CA HIS A 12 4.36 -3.91 7.68
C HIS A 12 3.13 -4.79 7.97
N SER A 13 2.26 -4.28 8.83
CA SER A 13 0.92 -4.81 9.07
C SER A 13 -0.01 -3.66 9.51
N ALA A 14 -1.23 -3.95 9.92
CA ALA A 14 -2.24 -2.92 10.24
C ALA A 14 -1.78 -1.86 11.26
N TRP A 15 -0.76 -2.14 12.08
CA TRP A 15 -0.25 -1.21 13.09
C TRP A 15 0.26 0.10 12.51
N ASN A 16 0.73 0.10 11.24
CA ASN A 16 1.25 1.33 10.63
C ASN A 16 0.18 2.42 10.47
N TRP A 17 -1.10 2.08 10.52
CA TRP A 17 -2.21 3.01 10.42
C TRP A 17 -2.70 3.56 11.76
N HIS A 18 -2.00 3.29 12.88
CA HIS A 18 -2.47 3.60 14.22
C HIS A 18 -2.74 5.08 14.50
N LYS A 19 -2.08 6.00 13.77
CA LYS A 19 -2.34 7.45 13.85
C LYS A 19 -3.46 7.89 12.90
N VAL A 20 -3.58 7.25 11.74
CA VAL A 20 -4.52 7.61 10.68
C VAL A 20 -5.95 7.19 11.03
N ILE A 21 -6.12 5.98 11.57
CA ILE A 21 -7.45 5.45 11.95
C ILE A 21 -8.20 6.41 12.89
N PRO A 22 -7.66 6.78 14.06
CA PRO A 22 -8.38 7.67 14.98
C PRO A 22 -8.65 9.05 14.38
N ALA A 23 -7.75 9.58 13.55
CA ALA A 23 -7.92 10.85 12.91
C ALA A 23 -9.05 10.81 11.85
N LEU A 24 -9.17 9.77 11.04
CA LEU A 24 -10.30 9.56 10.13
C LEU A 24 -11.64 9.42 10.89
N VAL A 25 -11.62 8.73 12.03
CA VAL A 25 -12.81 8.60 12.88
C VAL A 25 -13.25 9.95 13.45
N GLN A 26 -12.31 10.80 13.87
CA GLN A 26 -12.59 12.18 14.32
C GLN A 26 -13.20 13.05 13.22
N GLN A 27 -12.86 12.75 11.94
CA GLN A 27 -13.47 13.41 10.77
C GLN A 27 -14.83 12.80 10.36
N GLY A 28 -15.38 11.88 11.17
CA GLY A 28 -16.70 11.27 10.94
C GLY A 28 -16.72 10.15 9.91
N HIS A 29 -15.57 9.56 9.60
CA HIS A 29 -15.46 8.40 8.71
C HIS A 29 -15.32 7.09 9.49
N LYS A 30 -15.52 5.95 8.82
CA LYS A 30 -15.08 4.64 9.31
C LYS A 30 -13.74 4.31 8.68
N ALA A 31 -12.82 3.75 9.45
CA ALA A 31 -11.51 3.31 8.96
C ALA A 31 -11.17 1.92 9.52
N ILE A 32 -10.81 1.01 8.64
CA ILE A 32 -10.46 -0.38 8.96
C ILE A 32 -9.10 -0.66 8.32
N ALA A 33 -8.12 -1.06 9.12
CA ALA A 33 -6.87 -1.62 8.65
C ALA A 33 -6.85 -3.12 8.91
N ILE A 34 -6.30 -3.89 7.98
CA ILE A 34 -6.20 -5.35 8.11
C ILE A 34 -4.75 -5.79 8.12
N ASP A 35 -4.49 -6.88 8.83
CA ASP A 35 -3.26 -7.66 8.65
C ASP A 35 -3.48 -8.58 7.43
N LEU A 36 -2.62 -8.46 6.43
CA LEU A 36 -2.67 -9.33 5.27
C LEU A 36 -2.22 -10.75 5.61
N PRO A 37 -2.58 -11.77 4.80
CA PRO A 37 -2.16 -13.14 5.05
C PRO A 37 -0.66 -13.28 5.32
N GLY A 38 -0.33 -13.98 6.41
CA GLY A 38 1.05 -14.22 6.85
C GLY A 38 1.74 -13.03 7.52
N MET A 39 1.04 -11.91 7.75
CA MET A 39 1.60 -10.68 8.31
C MET A 39 0.86 -10.24 9.58
N GLY A 40 1.57 -9.55 10.47
CA GLY A 40 0.99 -9.06 11.71
C GLY A 40 0.44 -10.20 12.58
N ARG A 41 -0.85 -10.17 12.88
CA ARG A 41 -1.55 -11.18 13.68
C ARG A 41 -2.18 -12.31 12.86
N ASP A 42 -2.14 -12.20 11.53
CA ASP A 42 -2.60 -13.28 10.65
C ASP A 42 -1.69 -14.51 10.79
N LYS A 43 -2.29 -15.68 10.85
CA LYS A 43 -1.59 -16.95 11.11
C LYS A 43 -1.39 -17.81 9.89
N THR A 44 -1.71 -17.31 8.70
CA THR A 44 -1.42 -18.01 7.44
C THR A 44 0.08 -18.28 7.34
N PRO A 45 0.52 -19.50 7.08
CA PRO A 45 1.93 -19.78 6.84
C PRO A 45 2.46 -18.91 5.67
N ILE A 46 3.55 -18.21 5.90
CA ILE A 46 4.06 -17.20 4.96
C ILE A 46 4.37 -17.77 3.57
N ASN A 47 4.86 -19.02 3.52
CA ASN A 47 5.18 -19.76 2.28
C ASN A 47 3.94 -20.19 1.49
N GLU A 48 2.75 -20.14 2.08
CA GLU A 48 1.47 -20.44 1.41
C GLU A 48 0.81 -19.17 0.85
N VAL A 49 1.32 -17.98 1.21
CA VAL A 49 0.73 -16.72 0.79
C VAL A 49 0.95 -16.46 -0.68
N LYS A 50 -0.15 -16.34 -1.42
CA LYS A 50 -0.22 -15.98 -2.85
C LYS A 50 -1.06 -14.73 -3.03
N MET A 51 -0.85 -14.03 -4.16
CA MET A 51 -1.65 -12.86 -4.51
C MET A 51 -3.14 -13.15 -4.44
N GLN A 52 -3.58 -14.27 -5.00
CA GLN A 52 -5.01 -14.64 -5.02
C GLN A 52 -5.60 -14.76 -3.62
N LEU A 53 -4.88 -15.38 -2.67
CA LEU A 53 -5.34 -15.50 -1.28
C LEU A 53 -5.49 -14.13 -0.62
N THR A 54 -4.50 -13.25 -0.83
CA THR A 54 -4.53 -11.87 -0.29
C THR A 54 -5.69 -11.08 -0.87
N VAL A 55 -5.87 -11.12 -2.19
CA VAL A 55 -6.98 -10.44 -2.89
C VAL A 55 -8.33 -10.97 -2.41
N GLN A 56 -8.48 -12.30 -2.28
CA GLN A 56 -9.70 -12.92 -1.78
C GLN A 56 -10.04 -12.42 -0.38
N LYS A 57 -9.08 -12.38 0.53
CA LYS A 57 -9.29 -11.90 1.90
C LYS A 57 -9.74 -10.44 1.97
N ILE A 58 -9.17 -9.58 1.11
CA ILE A 58 -9.60 -8.19 1.00
C ILE A 58 -11.02 -8.12 0.42
N CYS A 59 -11.33 -8.92 -0.61
CA CYS A 59 -12.68 -8.99 -1.17
C CYS A 59 -13.73 -9.44 -0.14
N GLU A 60 -13.45 -10.46 0.66
CA GLU A 60 -14.33 -10.95 1.72
C GLU A 60 -14.61 -9.86 2.76
N LEU A 61 -13.58 -9.09 3.16
CA LEU A 61 -13.77 -7.94 4.04
C LEU A 61 -14.70 -6.89 3.40
N ILE A 62 -14.44 -6.51 2.14
CA ILE A 62 -15.24 -5.51 1.42
C ILE A 62 -16.69 -5.98 1.26
N ASP A 63 -16.90 -7.26 0.95
CA ASP A 63 -18.22 -7.85 0.78
C ASP A 63 -19.03 -7.85 2.09
N SER A 64 -18.37 -7.95 3.25
CA SER A 64 -19.01 -7.88 4.57
C SER A 64 -19.47 -6.48 4.98
N ILE A 65 -19.02 -5.44 4.26
CA ILE A 65 -19.32 -4.05 4.56
C ILE A 65 -20.54 -3.60 3.74
N GLU A 66 -21.49 -2.96 4.40
CA GLU A 66 -22.62 -2.34 3.71
C GLU A 66 -22.17 -1.10 2.92
N GLY A 67 -22.65 -0.99 1.66
CA GLY A 67 -22.31 0.11 0.77
C GLY A 67 -20.97 -0.03 0.07
N LYS A 68 -20.42 1.10 -0.37
CA LYS A 68 -19.11 1.18 -1.05
C LYS A 68 -18.02 1.61 -0.10
N VAL A 69 -16.79 1.21 -0.39
CA VAL A 69 -15.59 1.56 0.38
C VAL A 69 -14.61 2.38 -0.47
N ILE A 70 -13.78 3.17 0.20
CA ILE A 70 -12.58 3.77 -0.38
C ILE A 70 -11.41 2.87 0.00
N LEU A 71 -10.70 2.35 -0.99
CA LEU A 71 -9.62 1.41 -0.78
C LEU A 71 -8.27 2.11 -0.94
N VAL A 72 -7.49 2.15 0.12
CA VAL A 72 -6.16 2.79 0.17
C VAL A 72 -5.09 1.71 0.17
N GLY A 73 -4.19 1.73 -0.80
CA GLY A 73 -3.04 0.83 -0.87
C GLY A 73 -1.73 1.59 -0.72
N HIS A 74 -0.88 1.14 0.20
CA HIS A 74 0.45 1.70 0.39
C HIS A 74 1.52 0.84 -0.28
N SER A 75 2.51 1.49 -0.91
CA SER A 75 3.73 0.84 -1.38
C SER A 75 3.44 -0.33 -2.34
N LYS A 76 4.05 -1.51 -2.14
CA LYS A 76 3.81 -2.73 -2.92
C LYS A 76 2.32 -3.01 -3.12
N ASN A 77 1.51 -2.81 -2.09
CA ASN A 77 0.11 -3.25 -2.10
C ASN A 77 -0.86 -2.33 -2.91
N GLY A 78 -0.32 -1.37 -3.66
CA GLY A 78 -1.04 -0.77 -4.78
C GLY A 78 -1.49 -1.81 -5.81
N ILE A 79 -0.68 -2.87 -6.06
CA ILE A 79 -1.09 -3.98 -6.92
C ILE A 79 -2.28 -4.75 -6.37
N MET A 80 -2.37 -4.90 -5.04
CA MET A 80 -3.49 -5.61 -4.40
C MET A 80 -4.78 -4.85 -4.59
N ILE A 81 -4.79 -3.53 -4.35
CA ILE A 81 -6.02 -2.74 -4.52
C ILE A 81 -6.46 -2.68 -5.99
N SER A 82 -5.51 -2.74 -6.93
CA SER A 82 -5.81 -2.84 -8.37
C SER A 82 -6.55 -4.15 -8.68
N GLN A 83 -6.00 -5.28 -8.22
CA GLN A 83 -6.58 -6.59 -8.49
C GLN A 83 -7.93 -6.80 -7.76
N VAL A 84 -8.08 -6.24 -6.56
CA VAL A 84 -9.36 -6.23 -5.83
C VAL A 84 -10.41 -5.43 -6.59
N ALA A 85 -10.05 -4.29 -7.17
CA ALA A 85 -10.95 -3.49 -7.97
C ALA A 85 -11.41 -4.19 -9.24
N GLU A 86 -10.59 -5.05 -9.84
CA GLU A 86 -11.01 -5.91 -10.95
C GLU A 86 -12.14 -6.85 -10.53
N TYR A 87 -12.08 -7.42 -9.33
CA TYR A 87 -13.08 -8.39 -8.87
C TYR A 87 -14.29 -7.75 -8.18
N ARG A 88 -14.17 -6.54 -7.65
CA ARG A 88 -15.21 -5.84 -6.88
C ARG A 88 -15.43 -4.38 -7.30
N PRO A 89 -15.50 -4.06 -8.62
CA PRO A 89 -15.57 -2.67 -9.08
C PRO A 89 -16.79 -1.93 -8.51
N ARG A 90 -17.91 -2.63 -8.32
CA ARG A 90 -19.16 -2.04 -7.82
C ARG A 90 -19.15 -1.76 -6.32
N LYS A 91 -18.26 -2.40 -5.56
CA LYS A 91 -18.10 -2.23 -4.11
C LYS A 91 -17.08 -1.15 -3.75
N ILE A 92 -16.28 -0.71 -4.71
CA ILE A 92 -15.24 0.29 -4.48
C ILE A 92 -15.72 1.62 -5.07
N GLU A 93 -15.69 2.67 -4.24
CA GLU A 93 -16.02 4.02 -4.66
C GLU A 93 -14.80 4.71 -5.30
N LYS A 94 -13.63 4.55 -4.67
CA LYS A 94 -12.37 5.15 -5.11
C LYS A 94 -11.19 4.26 -4.72
N LEU A 95 -10.15 4.29 -5.53
CA LEU A 95 -8.82 3.75 -5.23
C LEU A 95 -7.86 4.88 -4.91
N ILE A 96 -7.09 4.73 -3.84
CA ILE A 96 -6.04 5.68 -3.44
C ILE A 96 -4.71 4.93 -3.34
N TYR A 97 -3.77 5.34 -4.17
CA TYR A 97 -2.39 4.83 -4.20
C TYR A 97 -1.50 5.78 -3.39
N LEU A 98 -1.07 5.35 -2.21
CA LEU A 98 -0.17 6.13 -1.35
C LEU A 98 1.26 5.65 -1.56
N ALA A 99 2.10 6.43 -2.24
CA ALA A 99 3.47 6.07 -2.61
C ALA A 99 3.55 4.60 -3.10
N ALA A 100 2.60 4.20 -3.98
CA ALA A 100 2.29 2.80 -4.22
C ALA A 100 2.46 2.39 -5.69
N TYR A 101 2.71 1.10 -5.89
CA TYR A 101 2.83 0.52 -7.22
C TYR A 101 1.49 0.52 -7.96
N LEU A 102 1.40 1.38 -8.95
CA LEU A 102 0.31 1.50 -9.91
C LEU A 102 0.79 0.92 -11.25
N VAL A 103 0.50 -0.34 -11.49
CA VAL A 103 1.10 -1.15 -12.55
C VAL A 103 0.06 -1.53 -13.60
N PRO A 104 0.35 -1.44 -14.91
CA PRO A 104 -0.57 -1.81 -15.97
C PRO A 104 -0.95 -3.30 -15.98
N ASN A 105 -2.03 -3.60 -16.69
CA ASN A 105 -2.43 -4.99 -16.96
C ASN A 105 -1.29 -5.81 -17.57
N GLY A 106 -1.14 -7.06 -17.13
CA GLY A 106 -0.12 -7.99 -17.59
C GLY A 106 1.28 -7.76 -17.04
N LYS A 107 1.48 -6.69 -16.23
CA LYS A 107 2.77 -6.36 -15.61
C LYS A 107 2.82 -6.77 -14.15
N THR A 108 4.04 -6.89 -13.63
CA THR A 108 4.32 -7.23 -12.23
C THR A 108 4.91 -6.04 -11.48
N GLN A 109 4.75 -6.03 -10.16
CA GLN A 109 5.42 -5.04 -9.31
C GLN A 109 6.96 -5.10 -9.49
N ARG A 110 7.52 -6.31 -9.62
CA ARG A 110 8.96 -6.51 -9.78
C ARG A 110 9.52 -5.85 -11.03
N GLU A 111 8.80 -5.90 -12.17
CA GLU A 111 9.24 -5.23 -13.39
C GLU A 111 9.43 -3.73 -13.16
N TYR A 112 8.55 -3.09 -12.41
CA TYR A 112 8.63 -1.66 -12.07
C TYR A 112 9.69 -1.37 -11.00
N SER A 113 9.81 -2.22 -9.98
CA SER A 113 10.83 -2.03 -8.95
C SER A 113 12.26 -2.16 -9.49
N VAL A 114 12.48 -2.93 -10.55
CA VAL A 114 13.80 -3.03 -11.21
C VAL A 114 14.15 -1.74 -11.97
N LEU A 115 13.14 -1.02 -12.48
CA LEU A 115 13.35 0.26 -13.18
C LEU A 115 13.71 1.39 -12.20
N ASP A 116 13.37 1.24 -10.91
CA ASP A 116 13.71 2.21 -9.87
C ASP A 116 15.17 2.05 -9.44
N THR A 117 16.06 2.71 -10.18
CA THR A 117 17.51 2.65 -9.93
C THR A 117 17.98 3.56 -8.80
N GLU A 118 17.12 4.48 -8.34
CA GLU A 118 17.41 5.42 -7.26
C GLU A 118 16.98 4.88 -5.89
N GLY A 119 16.18 3.81 -5.88
CA GLY A 119 15.68 3.19 -4.65
C GLY A 119 16.78 2.54 -3.82
N VAL A 120 16.82 2.83 -2.52
CA VAL A 120 17.91 2.42 -1.62
C VAL A 120 17.70 1.07 -0.94
N LEU A 121 16.49 0.49 -1.00
CA LEU A 121 16.15 -0.71 -0.21
C LEU A 121 16.81 -2.00 -0.71
N LYS A 122 17.01 -2.13 -2.01
CA LYS A 122 17.38 -3.39 -2.67
C LYS A 122 18.61 -4.09 -2.06
N PRO A 123 19.72 -3.40 -1.70
CA PRO A 123 20.89 -4.04 -1.11
C PRO A 123 20.64 -4.59 0.30
N PHE A 124 19.58 -4.13 0.97
CA PHE A 124 19.24 -4.47 2.36
C PHE A 124 18.09 -5.48 2.48
N VAL A 125 17.60 -5.99 1.35
CA VAL A 125 16.56 -7.03 1.35
C VAL A 125 17.22 -8.40 1.41
N THR A 126 16.88 -9.16 2.45
CA THR A 126 17.33 -10.55 2.62
C THR A 126 16.24 -11.50 2.12
N ARG A 127 16.61 -12.43 1.24
CA ARG A 127 15.73 -13.48 0.73
C ARG A 127 15.79 -14.72 1.62
N HIS A 128 14.64 -15.28 1.95
CA HIS A 128 14.45 -16.55 2.67
C HIS A 128 13.75 -17.52 1.73
N GLU A 129 14.54 -18.39 1.09
CA GLU A 129 14.01 -19.27 0.03
C GLU A 129 13.01 -20.28 0.58
N GLU A 130 13.27 -20.86 1.75
CA GLU A 130 12.43 -21.86 2.42
C GLU A 130 11.04 -21.29 2.81
N LEU A 131 10.96 -19.98 3.04
CA LEU A 131 9.73 -19.27 3.38
C LEU A 131 9.06 -18.60 2.17
N ASN A 132 9.72 -18.60 1.02
CA ASN A 132 9.33 -17.81 -0.14
C ASN A 132 9.03 -16.34 0.23
N ALA A 133 9.86 -15.77 1.08
CA ALA A 133 9.66 -14.45 1.68
C ALA A 133 10.95 -13.62 1.72
N THR A 134 10.82 -12.35 2.06
CA THR A 134 11.94 -11.44 2.30
C THR A 134 11.81 -10.76 3.66
N THR A 135 12.94 -10.32 4.20
CA THR A 135 13.00 -9.35 5.30
C THR A 135 13.83 -8.14 4.89
N LEU A 136 13.62 -7.01 5.54
CA LEU A 136 14.42 -5.81 5.37
C LEU A 136 15.37 -5.66 6.56
N GLN A 137 16.64 -5.34 6.29
CA GLN A 137 17.64 -5.14 7.35
C GLN A 137 17.38 -3.82 8.09
N PRO A 138 17.50 -3.78 9.44
CA PRO A 138 17.18 -2.59 10.24
C PRO A 138 18.03 -1.36 9.93
N ASP A 139 19.24 -1.55 9.40
CA ASP A 139 20.19 -0.47 9.10
C ASP A 139 19.64 0.53 8.07
N ILE A 140 18.74 0.08 7.19
CA ILE A 140 18.14 0.94 6.16
C ILE A 140 16.82 1.59 6.59
N TYR A 141 16.23 1.23 7.72
CA TYR A 141 14.91 1.69 8.13
C TYR A 141 14.81 3.21 8.16
N LYS A 142 15.77 3.89 8.80
CA LYS A 142 15.77 5.35 8.89
C LYS A 142 15.84 6.01 7.52
N GLU A 143 16.77 5.59 6.69
CA GLU A 143 16.97 6.22 5.40
C GLU A 143 15.89 5.84 4.39
N GLY A 144 15.54 4.56 4.32
CA GLY A 144 14.68 4.03 3.26
C GLY A 144 13.18 4.19 3.51
N LEU A 145 12.75 4.12 4.78
CA LEU A 145 11.32 4.08 5.09
C LEU A 145 10.84 5.26 5.95
N TYR A 146 11.70 5.76 6.87
CA TYR A 146 11.29 6.62 7.98
C TYR A 146 12.17 7.86 8.14
N TYR A 147 12.69 8.40 7.04
CA TYR A 147 13.68 9.49 7.06
C TYR A 147 13.22 10.71 7.87
N ASP A 148 11.95 11.09 7.75
CA ASP A 148 11.29 12.22 8.39
C ASP A 148 10.49 11.84 9.66
N CYS A 149 10.57 10.57 10.09
CA CYS A 149 9.88 10.08 11.27
C CYS A 149 10.74 10.18 12.53
N ASP A 150 10.07 10.22 13.69
CA ASP A 150 10.72 10.15 15.00
C ASP A 150 11.45 8.81 15.20
N ASN A 151 12.52 8.83 16.02
CA ASN A 151 13.31 7.62 16.28
C ASN A 151 12.50 6.51 16.97
N ASN A 152 11.49 6.83 17.76
CA ASN A 152 10.59 5.84 18.37
C ASN A 152 9.83 5.01 17.32
N ILE A 153 9.55 5.57 16.15
CA ILE A 153 8.93 4.80 15.04
C ILE A 153 9.93 3.78 14.51
N ILE A 154 11.23 4.12 14.45
CA ILE A 154 12.26 3.20 14.01
C ILE A 154 12.41 2.04 15.00
N GLU A 155 12.43 2.34 16.32
CA GLU A 155 12.49 1.30 17.35
C GLU A 155 11.23 0.42 17.33
N LEU A 156 10.05 1.01 17.11
CA LEU A 156 8.81 0.24 16.94
C LEU A 156 8.88 -0.66 15.69
N ALA A 157 9.42 -0.15 14.58
CA ALA A 157 9.59 -0.91 13.35
C ALA A 157 10.54 -2.11 13.53
N LYS A 158 11.62 -1.96 14.30
CA LYS A 158 12.54 -3.08 14.63
C LYS A 158 11.81 -4.24 15.36
N LEU A 159 10.76 -3.93 16.11
CA LEU A 159 9.97 -4.93 16.83
C LEU A 159 8.86 -5.55 15.98
N LEU A 160 8.33 -4.82 15.00
CA LEU A 160 7.08 -5.15 14.34
C LEU A 160 7.19 -5.46 12.84
N LEU A 161 8.25 -5.05 12.16
CA LEU A 161 8.46 -5.45 10.77
C LEU A 161 8.73 -6.96 10.71
N SER A 162 8.15 -7.59 9.72
CA SER A 162 8.16 -9.05 9.58
C SER A 162 8.50 -9.49 8.16
N HIS A 163 8.33 -10.77 7.89
CA HIS A 163 8.51 -11.33 6.56
C HIS A 163 7.47 -10.78 5.58
N GLU A 164 7.89 -10.56 4.34
CA GLU A 164 7.04 -10.17 3.21
C GLU A 164 6.98 -11.30 2.19
N PRO A 165 5.78 -11.80 1.81
CA PRO A 165 5.65 -12.83 0.76
C PRO A 165 6.09 -12.28 -0.60
N VAL A 166 6.85 -13.07 -1.36
CA VAL A 166 7.41 -12.64 -2.65
C VAL A 166 6.44 -12.83 -3.80
N GLU A 167 5.60 -13.84 -3.73
CA GLU A 167 4.81 -14.32 -4.87
C GLU A 167 3.96 -13.22 -5.49
N SER A 168 3.32 -12.39 -4.69
CA SER A 168 2.47 -11.31 -5.19
C SER A 168 3.22 -10.25 -6.00
N GLY A 169 4.50 -10.02 -5.69
CA GLY A 169 5.33 -9.05 -6.42
C GLY A 169 5.75 -9.53 -7.81
N ILE A 170 5.68 -10.84 -8.07
CA ILE A 170 6.06 -11.47 -9.35
C ILE A 170 4.85 -11.99 -10.15
N THR A 171 3.65 -11.89 -9.59
CA THR A 171 2.41 -12.29 -10.27
C THR A 171 1.92 -11.14 -11.15
N PRO A 172 1.71 -11.35 -12.45
CA PRO A 172 1.16 -10.32 -13.34
C PRO A 172 -0.27 -9.96 -12.98
N LEU A 173 -0.59 -8.66 -13.01
CA LEU A 173 -1.96 -8.17 -12.83
C LEU A 173 -2.86 -8.58 -14.00
N GLN A 174 -4.11 -8.88 -13.69
CA GLN A 174 -5.16 -9.14 -14.67
C GLN A 174 -6.24 -8.06 -14.49
N LEU A 175 -6.19 -7.03 -15.31
CA LEU A 175 -7.04 -5.86 -15.19
C LEU A 175 -7.76 -5.58 -16.50
N THR A 176 -9.03 -5.17 -16.42
CA THR A 176 -9.84 -4.75 -17.57
C THR A 176 -10.24 -3.28 -17.47
N GLY A 177 -10.52 -2.67 -18.62
CA GLY A 177 -11.09 -1.32 -18.67
C GLY A 177 -12.49 -1.24 -18.07
N GLU A 178 -13.25 -2.34 -18.18
CA GLU A 178 -14.65 -2.42 -17.74
C GLU A 178 -14.78 -2.52 -16.22
N ASN A 179 -13.87 -3.25 -15.57
CA ASN A 179 -13.90 -3.46 -14.11
C ASN A 179 -12.96 -2.47 -13.41
N TYR A 180 -11.69 -2.79 -13.32
CA TYR A 180 -10.68 -1.93 -12.69
C TYR A 180 -10.69 -0.51 -13.29
N GLY A 181 -10.76 -0.40 -14.63
CA GLY A 181 -10.75 0.87 -15.34
C GLY A 181 -11.92 1.79 -15.03
N SER A 182 -13.07 1.23 -14.58
CA SER A 182 -14.26 1.99 -14.22
C SER A 182 -14.17 2.66 -12.83
N VAL A 183 -13.23 2.25 -11.98
CA VAL A 183 -13.09 2.77 -10.62
C VAL A 183 -12.18 4.01 -10.62
N PRO A 184 -12.65 5.16 -10.10
CA PRO A 184 -11.85 6.37 -9.98
C PRO A 184 -10.58 6.15 -9.18
N ARG A 185 -9.42 6.62 -9.70
CA ARG A 185 -8.10 6.46 -9.08
C ARG A 185 -7.51 7.80 -8.71
N PHE A 186 -6.88 7.85 -7.53
CA PHE A 186 -6.13 8.97 -7.00
C PHE A 186 -4.74 8.49 -6.58
N TYR A 187 -3.74 9.34 -6.74
CA TYR A 187 -2.38 9.06 -6.31
C TYR A 187 -1.94 10.10 -5.29
N ILE A 188 -1.28 9.65 -4.22
CA ILE A 188 -0.61 10.51 -3.25
C ILE A 188 0.87 10.16 -3.34
N GLU A 189 1.65 11.06 -3.95
CA GLU A 189 3.09 10.89 -4.05
C GLU A 189 3.80 11.43 -2.80
N CYS A 190 4.91 10.78 -2.45
CA CYS A 190 5.83 11.21 -1.41
C CYS A 190 7.12 11.70 -2.08
N THR A 191 7.41 13.00 -2.01
CA THR A 191 8.48 13.62 -2.81
C THR A 191 9.89 13.34 -2.27
N GLN A 192 10.02 12.87 -1.00
CA GLN A 192 11.28 12.48 -0.37
C GLN A 192 11.40 10.95 -0.22
N ASP A 193 10.58 10.18 -0.93
CA ASP A 193 10.57 8.72 -0.86
C ASP A 193 11.83 8.12 -1.49
N LYS A 194 12.52 7.25 -0.74
CA LYS A 194 13.69 6.50 -1.21
C LYS A 194 13.42 5.01 -1.36
N ALA A 195 12.22 4.54 -1.00
CA ALA A 195 11.79 3.15 -1.16
C ALA A 195 11.08 2.91 -2.50
N VAL A 196 10.14 3.79 -2.84
CA VAL A 196 9.47 3.90 -4.14
C VAL A 196 9.70 5.34 -4.59
N THR A 197 10.77 5.57 -5.35
CA THR A 197 11.27 6.92 -5.56
C THR A 197 10.30 7.80 -6.37
N PRO A 198 10.40 9.15 -6.27
CA PRO A 198 9.59 10.06 -7.08
C PRO A 198 9.68 9.76 -8.58
N PHE A 199 10.85 9.29 -9.04
CA PHE A 199 11.05 8.88 -10.44
C PHE A 199 10.07 7.77 -10.84
N ILE A 200 10.00 6.68 -10.06
CA ILE A 200 9.12 5.55 -10.41
C ILE A 200 7.65 5.86 -10.11
N GLN A 201 7.35 6.64 -9.05
CA GLN A 201 6.00 7.12 -8.77
C GLN A 201 5.47 7.93 -9.97
N HIS A 202 6.24 8.92 -10.44
CA HIS A 202 5.88 9.74 -11.60
C HIS A 202 5.66 8.91 -12.87
N LYS A 203 6.56 7.96 -13.15
CA LYS A 203 6.40 7.03 -14.27
C LYS A 203 5.08 6.28 -14.20
N MET A 204 4.74 5.72 -13.04
CA MET A 204 3.54 4.90 -12.86
C MET A 204 2.25 5.68 -13.06
N TYR A 205 2.10 6.86 -12.41
CA TYR A 205 0.87 7.63 -12.57
C TYR A 205 0.77 8.39 -13.91
N THR A 206 1.88 8.51 -14.65
CA THR A 206 1.87 8.99 -16.05
C THR A 206 1.40 7.89 -17.01
N GLU A 207 1.87 6.65 -16.81
CA GLU A 207 1.44 5.49 -17.63
C GLU A 207 0.00 5.05 -17.31
N MET A 208 -0.41 5.21 -16.06
CA MET A 208 -1.74 4.85 -15.55
C MET A 208 -2.43 6.09 -14.96
N PRO A 209 -3.00 6.99 -15.80
CA PRO A 209 -3.51 8.27 -15.34
C PRO A 209 -4.54 8.15 -14.22
N CYS A 210 -4.38 8.99 -13.20
CA CYS A 210 -5.29 9.17 -12.09
C CYS A 210 -6.15 10.42 -12.27
N GLN A 211 -7.30 10.49 -11.61
CA GLN A 211 -8.15 11.70 -11.63
C GLN A 211 -7.42 12.91 -11.05
N LYS A 212 -6.63 12.69 -10.01
CA LYS A 212 -5.77 13.70 -9.40
C LYS A 212 -4.56 13.04 -8.74
N VAL A 213 -3.43 13.73 -8.80
CA VAL A 213 -2.22 13.43 -8.03
C VAL A 213 -2.07 14.49 -6.95
N TYR A 214 -1.85 14.07 -5.72
CA TYR A 214 -1.52 14.90 -4.58
C TYR A 214 -0.06 14.67 -4.21
N SER A 215 0.63 15.71 -3.75
CA SER A 215 2.04 15.63 -3.36
C SER A 215 2.19 15.91 -1.87
N MET A 216 2.93 15.06 -1.18
CA MET A 216 3.35 15.25 0.21
C MET A 216 4.87 15.34 0.27
N ASP A 217 5.39 16.37 0.93
CA ASP A 217 6.82 16.50 1.18
C ASP A 217 7.25 15.62 2.37
N THR A 218 7.23 14.30 2.13
CA THR A 218 7.50 13.25 3.13
C THR A 218 8.35 12.13 2.57
N SER A 219 8.93 11.33 3.47
CA SER A 219 9.50 10.03 3.15
C SER A 219 8.40 9.00 2.81
N HIS A 220 8.77 7.72 2.71
CA HIS A 220 7.88 6.61 2.36
C HIS A 220 6.70 6.40 3.33
N SER A 221 6.74 6.97 4.55
CA SER A 221 5.79 6.64 5.62
C SER A 221 5.03 7.86 6.16
N PRO A 222 4.25 8.58 5.33
CA PRO A 222 3.53 9.79 5.73
C PRO A 222 2.50 9.54 6.83
N PHE A 223 1.99 8.33 6.97
CA PHE A 223 1.08 7.93 8.05
C PHE A 223 1.72 8.00 9.45
N PHE A 224 3.06 8.09 9.54
CA PHE A 224 3.79 8.32 10.78
C PHE A 224 4.26 9.76 10.93
N SER A 225 4.84 10.35 9.87
CA SER A 225 5.47 11.66 9.92
C SER A 225 4.48 12.82 9.80
N ARG A 226 3.46 12.69 8.95
CA ARG A 226 2.46 13.73 8.65
C ARG A 226 1.03 13.16 8.63
N PRO A 227 0.57 12.47 9.69
CA PRO A 227 -0.72 11.79 9.68
C PRO A 227 -1.91 12.73 9.44
N ASP A 228 -1.89 13.94 10.00
CA ASP A 228 -2.98 14.90 9.85
C ASP A 228 -3.09 15.44 8.41
N GLU A 229 -1.95 15.71 7.77
CA GLU A 229 -1.91 16.13 6.37
C GLU A 229 -2.43 15.01 5.46
N LEU A 230 -1.99 13.76 5.69
CA LEU A 230 -2.50 12.60 4.96
C LEU A 230 -4.02 12.46 5.13
N VAL A 231 -4.53 12.57 6.35
CA VAL A 231 -5.97 12.47 6.63
C VAL A 231 -6.76 13.58 5.93
N ASN A 232 -6.25 14.80 5.90
CA ASN A 232 -6.87 15.90 5.16
C ASN A 232 -7.01 15.59 3.66
N ILE A 233 -5.94 15.05 3.04
CA ILE A 233 -5.96 14.63 1.64
C ILE A 233 -6.97 13.48 1.43
N LEU A 234 -6.98 12.47 2.31
CA LEU A 234 -7.94 11.37 2.24
C LEU A 234 -9.39 11.86 2.32
N CYS A 235 -9.69 12.82 3.20
CA CYS A 235 -11.01 13.43 3.34
C CYS A 235 -11.39 14.28 2.11
N GLU A 236 -10.44 15.02 1.54
CA GLU A 236 -10.67 15.77 0.30
C GLU A 236 -11.04 14.79 -0.84
N ILE A 237 -10.26 13.71 -1.02
CA ILE A 237 -10.56 12.67 -2.01
C ILE A 237 -11.94 12.05 -1.74
N ALA A 238 -12.28 11.78 -0.49
CA ALA A 238 -13.57 11.18 -0.12
C ALA A 238 -14.76 12.06 -0.49
N SER A 239 -14.55 13.38 -0.59
CA SER A 239 -15.59 14.38 -0.88
C SER A 239 -15.69 14.72 -2.37
N ALA A 240 -14.64 14.49 -3.16
CA ALA A 240 -14.60 14.68 -4.61
C ALA A 240 -15.51 13.67 -5.33
#